data_e3ac84fdc3aaf51a9361898ba8569b0f
#
_entry.id   e3ac84fdc3aaf51a9361898ba8569b0f
#
_cell.length_a   1.000
_cell.length_b   1.000
_cell.length_c   1.000
_cell.angle_alpha   90.00
_cell.angle_beta   90.00
_cell.angle_gamma   90.00
#
_symmetry.space_group_name_H-M   'P 1'
#
loop_
_entity.id
_entity.type
_entity.pdbx_description
1 polymer ?
#
loop_
_entity_poly.entity_id
_entity_poly.type
_entity_poly.pdbx_seq_one_letter_code
_entity_poly.pdbx_strand_id
1 'polypeptide(L)'
;MDRIYKIGGHCFALPDERLMEAVDGISGFKPFSWQPDLVSAKDVYEGAWLPDFTVWEGNGWDFPAFTRKSYGFGYEDVTGTFGVGGDSFLLELAPQGEPSLYLRTMGGTGRGICLYGHYSPRLLRFALWMGYGLMTVRKDTVALHGSCIVYKGKAVLFLGESGTGKSTHTRLWRENIAGSKLLNDDSPIVRYEERGVWVYGSPWSGKTPCYKAERYPLAGCVRLSQAPYNKIRRLNTLQAYAALHPSAPPAFAYEEELYSGVCSLLEKMVSSIPVYHLECLPDAEAVKLVCRTLYGDGYEADSE
;
A
#
# COMPACT_ATOMS: atom_id res chain seq x y z
N MET A 1 -0.59 -27.21 5.09
CA MET A 1 0.67 -26.50 4.79
C MET A 1 0.33 -25.02 4.68
N ASP A 2 1.00 -24.17 5.43
CA ASP A 2 0.68 -22.75 5.49
C ASP A 2 0.84 -22.10 4.12
N ARG A 3 -0.09 -21.23 3.75
CA ARG A 3 0.06 -20.41 2.55
C ARG A 3 0.82 -19.15 2.92
N ILE A 4 1.85 -18.85 2.14
CA ILE A 4 2.70 -17.69 2.38
C ILE A 4 2.55 -16.69 1.26
N TYR A 5 2.46 -15.42 1.62
CA TYR A 5 2.46 -14.29 0.70
C TYR A 5 3.66 -13.39 0.96
N LYS A 6 4.24 -12.83 -0.10
CA LYS A 6 5.32 -11.85 -0.04
C LYS A 6 4.89 -10.55 -0.70
N ILE A 7 4.71 -9.50 0.10
CA ILE A 7 4.25 -8.18 -0.34
C ILE A 7 5.21 -7.13 0.23
N GLY A 8 5.69 -6.21 -0.60
CA GLY A 8 6.59 -5.13 -0.15
C GLY A 8 7.88 -5.65 0.50
N GLY A 9 8.31 -6.87 0.16
CA GLY A 9 9.47 -7.52 0.78
C GLY A 9 9.19 -8.17 2.14
N HIS A 10 7.96 -8.06 2.69
CA HIS A 10 7.52 -8.75 3.91
C HIS A 10 6.76 -10.01 3.59
N CYS A 11 7.00 -11.05 4.39
CA CYS A 11 6.32 -12.34 4.26
C CYS A 11 5.32 -12.52 5.39
N PHE A 12 4.11 -13.00 5.07
CA PHE A 12 3.16 -13.42 6.07
C PHE A 12 2.56 -14.78 5.74
N ALA A 13 2.20 -15.52 6.78
CA ALA A 13 1.61 -16.86 6.68
C ALA A 13 0.12 -16.85 7.00
N LEU A 14 -0.63 -17.71 6.32
CA LEU A 14 -2.01 -18.09 6.61
C LEU A 14 -2.01 -19.58 6.94
N PRO A 15 -2.18 -19.99 8.21
CA PRO A 15 -2.24 -21.41 8.58
C PRO A 15 -3.64 -22.02 8.45
N ASP A 16 -4.69 -21.21 8.52
CA ASP A 16 -6.09 -21.65 8.58
C ASP A 16 -6.69 -21.89 7.19
N GLU A 17 -7.21 -23.08 6.94
CA GLU A 17 -7.75 -23.49 5.64
C GLU A 17 -8.89 -22.59 5.16
N ARG A 18 -9.84 -22.28 6.04
CA ARG A 18 -10.97 -21.38 5.74
C ARG A 18 -10.51 -19.98 5.34
N LEU A 19 -9.47 -19.45 6.02
CA LEU A 19 -8.90 -18.15 5.68
C LEU A 19 -8.12 -18.19 4.36
N MET A 20 -7.39 -19.30 4.09
CA MET A 20 -6.72 -19.53 2.80
C MET A 20 -7.72 -19.53 1.64
N GLU A 21 -8.82 -20.28 1.77
CA GLU A 21 -9.90 -20.34 0.76
C GLU A 21 -10.54 -18.95 0.54
N ALA A 22 -10.81 -18.21 1.63
CA ALA A 22 -11.36 -16.86 1.53
C ALA A 22 -10.42 -15.90 0.80
N VAL A 23 -9.11 -15.97 1.04
CA VAL A 23 -8.11 -15.14 0.36
C VAL A 23 -7.94 -15.54 -1.11
N ASP A 24 -8.08 -16.83 -1.45
CA ASP A 24 -8.10 -17.29 -2.85
C ASP A 24 -9.27 -16.70 -3.65
N GLY A 25 -10.38 -16.43 -2.99
CA GLY A 25 -11.54 -15.73 -3.57
C GLY A 25 -11.29 -14.25 -3.86
N ILE A 26 -10.20 -13.66 -3.35
CA ILE A 26 -9.87 -12.25 -3.59
C ILE A 26 -8.96 -12.12 -4.81
N SER A 27 -9.44 -11.43 -5.84
CA SER A 27 -8.59 -11.10 -6.97
C SER A 27 -7.38 -10.29 -6.52
N GLY A 28 -6.19 -10.63 -7.03
CA GLY A 28 -4.97 -9.86 -6.82
C GLY A 28 -3.95 -10.50 -5.87
N PHE A 29 -4.31 -11.44 -5.00
CA PHE A 29 -3.36 -12.06 -4.08
C PHE A 29 -2.49 -13.14 -4.75
N LYS A 30 -3.01 -13.85 -5.75
CA LYS A 30 -2.30 -14.95 -6.42
C LYS A 30 -0.87 -14.62 -6.89
N PRO A 31 -0.58 -13.45 -7.50
CA PRO A 31 0.79 -13.11 -7.92
C PRO A 31 1.78 -12.95 -6.77
N PHE A 32 1.29 -12.73 -5.55
CA PHE A 32 2.09 -12.52 -4.35
C PHE A 32 2.26 -13.79 -3.52
N SER A 33 1.64 -14.91 -3.93
CA SER A 33 1.89 -16.22 -3.32
C SER A 33 3.37 -16.56 -3.46
N TRP A 34 3.99 -16.95 -2.36
CA TRP A 34 5.41 -17.21 -2.30
C TRP A 34 5.66 -18.54 -1.58
N GLN A 35 6.61 -19.30 -2.08
CA GLN A 35 7.13 -20.46 -1.39
C GLN A 35 8.59 -20.15 -1.07
N PRO A 36 9.03 -20.34 0.19
CA PRO A 36 10.45 -20.28 0.48
C PRO A 36 11.15 -21.29 -0.44
N ASP A 37 12.20 -20.86 -1.11
CA ASP A 37 13.07 -21.79 -1.82
C ASP A 37 13.45 -22.85 -0.80
N LEU A 38 13.02 -24.08 -1.01
CA LEU A 38 13.24 -25.19 -0.10
C LEU A 38 14.75 -25.50 -0.07
N VAL A 39 15.46 -24.75 0.72
CA VAL A 39 16.62 -25.27 1.39
C VAL A 39 16.01 -26.22 2.42
N SER A 40 15.83 -27.45 2.05
CA SER A 40 15.23 -28.60 2.73
C SER A 40 14.06 -28.33 3.72
N ALA A 41 13.08 -29.23 3.75
CA ALA A 41 12.02 -29.26 4.77
C ALA A 41 12.61 -29.24 6.22
N LYS A 42 13.86 -29.60 6.42
CA LYS A 42 14.62 -29.50 7.67
C LYS A 42 14.80 -28.08 8.16
N ASP A 43 15.08 -27.12 7.25
CA ASP A 43 15.36 -25.71 7.65
C ASP A 43 14.10 -25.00 8.17
N VAL A 44 12.90 -25.41 7.72
CA VAL A 44 11.62 -24.91 8.24
C VAL A 44 11.34 -25.48 9.64
N TYR A 45 11.70 -26.75 9.87
CA TYR A 45 11.53 -27.39 11.19
C TYR A 45 12.62 -27.01 12.20
N GLU A 46 13.79 -26.59 11.76
CA GLU A 46 14.91 -26.17 12.63
C GLU A 46 14.93 -24.67 12.90
N GLY A 47 13.86 -23.91 12.54
CA GLY A 47 13.71 -22.48 12.86
C GLY A 47 14.51 -21.53 11.98
N ALA A 48 14.98 -21.99 10.82
CA ALA A 48 15.80 -21.19 9.91
C ALA A 48 15.04 -20.09 9.17
N TRP A 49 13.70 -20.20 9.04
CA TRP A 49 12.86 -19.18 8.41
C TRP A 49 11.53 -19.03 9.14
N LEU A 50 11.19 -17.78 9.47
CA LEU A 50 9.90 -17.40 10.04
C LEU A 50 9.28 -16.28 9.20
N PRO A 51 7.94 -16.27 9.02
CA PRO A 51 7.26 -15.13 8.42
C PRO A 51 7.42 -13.89 9.29
N ASP A 52 7.36 -12.71 8.69
CA ASP A 52 7.36 -11.44 9.40
C ASP A 52 6.19 -11.31 10.37
N PHE A 53 5.05 -11.90 9.99
CA PHE A 53 3.85 -12.04 10.83
C PHE A 53 2.95 -13.17 10.31
N THR A 54 1.97 -13.55 11.11
CA THR A 54 0.95 -14.55 10.76
C THR A 54 -0.43 -13.94 10.86
N VAL A 55 -1.33 -14.38 10.00
CA VAL A 55 -2.76 -14.02 10.01
C VAL A 55 -3.55 -15.26 10.37
N TRP A 56 -4.18 -15.26 11.53
CA TRP A 56 -4.99 -16.38 12.04
C TRP A 56 -6.48 -16.11 11.95
N GLU A 57 -7.25 -17.17 11.84
CA GLU A 57 -8.66 -17.14 12.16
C GLU A 57 -8.85 -17.18 13.67
N GLY A 58 -9.61 -16.23 14.23
CA GLY A 58 -9.99 -16.18 15.63
C GLY A 58 -11.44 -16.58 15.87
N ASN A 59 -11.83 -16.53 17.13
CA ASN A 59 -13.22 -16.69 17.56
C ASN A 59 -13.69 -15.44 18.31
N GLY A 60 -15.00 -15.33 18.58
CA GLY A 60 -15.56 -14.13 19.23
C GLY A 60 -14.97 -13.79 20.60
N TRP A 61 -14.38 -14.76 21.30
CA TRP A 61 -13.75 -14.58 22.59
C TRP A 61 -12.36 -13.93 22.48
N ASP A 62 -11.75 -13.96 21.32
CA ASP A 62 -10.42 -13.39 21.06
C ASP A 62 -10.45 -11.89 20.85
N PHE A 63 -11.66 -11.28 20.74
CA PHE A 63 -11.83 -9.85 20.41
C PHE A 63 -12.32 -9.06 21.62
N PRO A 64 -11.45 -8.29 22.29
CA PRO A 64 -11.81 -7.43 23.40
C PRO A 64 -12.70 -6.26 22.90
N ALA A 65 -13.44 -5.68 23.82
CA ALA A 65 -14.13 -4.42 23.54
C ALA A 65 -13.12 -3.28 23.30
N PHE A 66 -13.50 -2.32 22.48
CA PHE A 66 -12.73 -1.08 22.35
C PHE A 66 -12.66 -0.35 23.70
N THR A 67 -11.43 -0.11 24.16
CA THR A 67 -11.19 0.83 25.27
C THR A 67 -11.14 2.27 24.78
N ARG A 68 -10.74 2.47 23.50
CA ARG A 68 -10.78 3.75 22.79
C ARG A 68 -11.04 3.54 21.30
N LYS A 69 -12.05 4.24 20.76
CA LYS A 69 -12.30 4.36 19.33
C LYS A 69 -11.57 5.58 18.81
N SER A 70 -10.57 5.39 17.98
CA SER A 70 -9.65 6.44 17.54
C SER A 70 -10.04 7.05 16.21
N TYR A 71 -10.59 6.24 15.30
CA TYR A 71 -10.96 6.68 13.97
C TYR A 71 -12.18 5.94 13.45
N GLY A 72 -13.19 6.68 13.00
CA GLY A 72 -14.38 6.16 12.33
C GLY A 72 -14.38 6.58 10.87
N PHE A 73 -14.81 5.69 9.98
CA PHE A 73 -14.88 5.94 8.55
C PHE A 73 -16.04 5.18 7.90
N GLY A 74 -16.42 5.60 6.70
CA GLY A 74 -17.41 4.91 5.88
C GLY A 74 -16.91 4.75 4.45
N TYR A 75 -17.20 3.62 3.84
CA TYR A 75 -17.05 3.42 2.40
C TYR A 75 -18.17 2.51 1.91
N GLU A 76 -18.81 2.91 0.81
CA GLU A 76 -20.01 2.23 0.31
C GLU A 76 -21.06 2.07 1.43
N ASP A 77 -21.47 0.83 1.75
CA ASP A 77 -22.41 0.47 2.82
C ASP A 77 -21.71 -0.01 4.11
N VAL A 78 -20.38 0.14 4.22
CA VAL A 78 -19.61 -0.32 5.37
C VAL A 78 -19.28 0.83 6.31
N THR A 79 -19.59 0.66 7.59
CA THR A 79 -19.06 1.50 8.67
C THR A 79 -17.83 0.84 9.26
N GLY A 80 -16.69 1.54 9.24
CA GLY A 80 -15.46 1.09 9.85
C GLY A 80 -15.17 1.82 11.16
N THR A 81 -14.69 1.08 12.17
CA THR A 81 -14.20 1.62 13.44
C THR A 81 -12.81 1.08 13.70
N PHE A 82 -11.84 1.97 13.90
CA PHE A 82 -10.47 1.64 14.29
C PHE A 82 -10.17 2.20 15.68
N GLY A 83 -9.37 1.48 16.47
CA GLY A 83 -8.99 1.93 17.80
C GLY A 83 -8.17 0.90 18.56
N VAL A 84 -8.20 0.98 19.88
CA VAL A 84 -7.47 0.09 20.80
C VAL A 84 -8.41 -0.62 21.76
N GLY A 85 -8.01 -1.86 22.13
CA GLY A 85 -8.64 -2.65 23.17
C GLY A 85 -7.56 -3.48 23.89
N GLY A 86 -7.35 -3.19 25.19
CA GLY A 86 -6.18 -3.72 25.90
C GLY A 86 -4.89 -3.21 25.30
N ASP A 87 -3.99 -4.12 24.94
CA ASP A 87 -2.69 -3.86 24.28
C ASP A 87 -2.73 -4.05 22.76
N SER A 88 -3.92 -4.14 22.17
CA SER A 88 -4.13 -4.49 20.77
C SER A 88 -4.76 -3.36 19.99
N PHE A 89 -4.38 -3.21 18.72
CA PHE A 89 -5.16 -2.46 17.74
C PHE A 89 -6.34 -3.31 17.27
N LEU A 90 -7.50 -2.66 17.16
CA LEU A 90 -8.75 -3.27 16.76
C LEU A 90 -9.32 -2.56 15.54
N LEU A 91 -9.90 -3.35 14.62
CA LEU A 91 -10.71 -2.86 13.51
C LEU A 91 -12.02 -3.63 13.49
N GLU A 92 -13.13 -2.92 13.38
CA GLU A 92 -14.44 -3.45 13.06
C GLU A 92 -14.89 -2.93 11.71
N LEU A 93 -15.33 -3.81 10.83
CA LEU A 93 -15.96 -3.49 9.55
C LEU A 93 -17.40 -4.00 9.59
N ALA A 94 -18.35 -3.10 9.72
CA ALA A 94 -19.77 -3.38 9.88
C ALA A 94 -20.55 -2.98 8.61
N PRO A 95 -20.80 -3.91 7.67
CA PRO A 95 -21.64 -3.67 6.52
C PRO A 95 -23.13 -3.62 6.91
N GLN A 96 -23.94 -2.92 6.12
CA GLN A 96 -25.38 -2.92 6.33
C GLN A 96 -25.97 -4.28 5.95
N GLY A 97 -26.69 -4.92 6.89
CA GLY A 97 -27.42 -6.16 6.64
C GLY A 97 -26.59 -7.44 6.54
N GLU A 98 -25.29 -7.36 6.76
CA GLU A 98 -24.37 -8.51 6.80
C GLU A 98 -23.62 -8.56 8.14
N PRO A 99 -23.09 -9.72 8.56
CA PRO A 99 -22.26 -9.80 9.75
C PRO A 99 -20.93 -9.05 9.58
N SER A 100 -20.43 -8.48 10.68
CA SER A 100 -19.18 -7.74 10.72
C SER A 100 -17.96 -8.64 10.54
N LEU A 101 -16.85 -8.02 10.11
CA LEU A 101 -15.51 -8.58 10.16
C LEU A 101 -14.69 -7.78 11.18
N TYR A 102 -13.99 -8.49 12.05
CA TYR A 102 -13.13 -7.94 13.08
C TYR A 102 -11.67 -8.30 12.82
N LEU A 103 -10.77 -7.36 13.13
CA LEU A 103 -9.33 -7.58 13.16
C LEU A 103 -8.77 -7.14 14.51
N ARG A 104 -7.85 -7.94 15.05
CA ARG A 104 -7.07 -7.63 16.24
C ARG A 104 -5.60 -7.91 15.98
N THR A 105 -4.69 -7.00 16.42
CA THR A 105 -3.26 -7.32 16.49
C THR A 105 -2.97 -8.19 17.71
N MET A 106 -1.99 -9.09 17.57
CA MET A 106 -1.54 -9.97 18.66
C MET A 106 -0.27 -9.40 19.27
N GLY A 107 -0.39 -8.85 20.52
CA GLY A 107 0.74 -8.28 21.25
C GLY A 107 1.24 -6.94 20.69
N GLY A 108 0.37 -5.95 20.57
CA GLY A 108 0.68 -4.64 19.98
C GLY A 108 0.91 -4.76 18.46
N THR A 109 2.03 -4.23 17.97
CA THR A 109 2.47 -4.42 16.57
C THR A 109 3.29 -5.72 16.40
N GLY A 110 3.13 -6.69 17.34
CA GLY A 110 4.07 -7.74 17.57
C GLY A 110 4.21 -8.81 16.50
N ARG A 111 3.39 -9.88 16.54
CA ARG A 111 3.69 -11.08 15.73
C ARG A 111 2.61 -11.50 14.77
N GLY A 112 1.49 -10.80 14.70
CA GLY A 112 0.46 -11.11 13.75
C GLY A 112 -0.89 -10.47 14.02
N ILE A 113 -1.85 -10.88 13.26
CA ILE A 113 -3.23 -10.41 13.33
C ILE A 113 -4.18 -11.59 13.41
N CYS A 114 -5.27 -11.40 14.12
CA CYS A 114 -6.36 -12.33 14.23
C CYS A 114 -7.59 -11.74 13.54
N LEU A 115 -8.24 -12.51 12.68
CA LEU A 115 -9.47 -12.14 11.97
C LEU A 115 -10.62 -12.98 12.48
N TYR A 116 -11.80 -12.37 12.66
CA TYR A 116 -13.00 -13.05 13.09
C TYR A 116 -14.23 -12.46 12.40
N GLY A 117 -15.16 -13.32 12.01
CA GLY A 117 -16.48 -12.92 11.48
C GLY A 117 -16.71 -13.34 10.03
N HIS A 118 -17.30 -12.44 9.24
CA HIS A 118 -17.69 -12.72 7.88
C HIS A 118 -16.59 -12.33 6.86
N TYR A 119 -16.04 -13.32 6.15
CA TYR A 119 -14.98 -13.12 5.17
C TYR A 119 -15.54 -12.82 3.77
N SER A 120 -16.38 -11.78 3.62
CA SER A 120 -16.68 -11.32 2.27
C SER A 120 -15.42 -10.76 1.60
N PRO A 121 -15.23 -10.93 0.27
CA PRO A 121 -14.00 -10.52 -0.41
C PRO A 121 -13.64 -9.05 -0.19
N ARG A 122 -14.63 -8.14 -0.16
CA ARG A 122 -14.41 -6.71 0.06
C ARG A 122 -13.93 -6.40 1.47
N LEU A 123 -14.54 -7.00 2.51
CA LEU A 123 -14.17 -6.78 3.91
C LEU A 123 -12.80 -7.37 4.19
N LEU A 124 -12.57 -8.61 3.75
CA LEU A 124 -11.30 -9.31 3.96
C LEU A 124 -10.13 -8.59 3.26
N ARG A 125 -10.35 -8.10 2.03
CA ARG A 125 -9.37 -7.29 1.30
C ARG A 125 -8.95 -6.05 2.08
N PHE A 126 -9.92 -5.32 2.65
CA PHE A 126 -9.65 -4.12 3.46
C PHE A 126 -8.98 -4.47 4.80
N ALA A 127 -9.47 -5.51 5.49
CA ALA A 127 -8.87 -5.97 6.75
C ALA A 127 -7.42 -6.41 6.56
N LEU A 128 -7.10 -7.14 5.49
CA LEU A 128 -5.73 -7.52 5.16
C LEU A 128 -4.86 -6.31 4.80
N TRP A 129 -5.40 -5.30 4.12
CA TRP A 129 -4.69 -4.05 3.85
C TRP A 129 -4.34 -3.31 5.14
N MET A 130 -5.31 -3.14 6.03
CA MET A 130 -5.12 -2.51 7.33
C MET A 130 -4.13 -3.31 8.19
N GLY A 131 -4.35 -4.62 8.31
CA GLY A 131 -3.50 -5.51 9.08
C GLY A 131 -2.05 -5.53 8.59
N TYR A 132 -1.86 -5.58 7.27
CA TYR A 132 -0.52 -5.46 6.68
C TYR A 132 0.16 -4.15 7.09
N GLY A 133 -0.55 -3.02 6.98
CA GLY A 133 -0.03 -1.72 7.40
C GLY A 133 0.36 -1.68 8.88
N LEU A 134 -0.48 -2.23 9.77
CA LEU A 134 -0.20 -2.34 11.20
C LEU A 134 1.09 -3.13 11.48
N MET A 135 1.35 -4.20 10.73
CA MET A 135 2.54 -5.05 10.91
C MET A 135 3.82 -4.48 10.27
N THR A 136 3.71 -3.54 9.33
CA THR A 136 4.86 -3.11 8.52
C THR A 136 5.25 -1.64 8.69
N VAL A 137 4.37 -0.80 9.24
CA VAL A 137 4.61 0.65 9.39
C VAL A 137 5.89 0.95 10.18
N ARG A 138 6.20 0.19 11.22
CA ARG A 138 7.44 0.32 12.02
C ARG A 138 8.68 -0.27 11.34
N LYS A 139 8.53 -0.87 10.18
CA LYS A 139 9.60 -1.40 9.32
C LYS A 139 9.82 -0.52 8.09
N ASP A 140 9.59 0.80 8.23
CA ASP A 140 9.71 1.78 7.16
C ASP A 140 8.94 1.40 5.89
N THR A 141 7.74 0.84 6.06
CA THR A 141 6.92 0.32 4.96
C THR A 141 5.48 0.77 5.13
N VAL A 142 4.96 1.50 4.14
CA VAL A 142 3.59 2.04 4.15
C VAL A 142 2.94 1.89 2.77
N ALA A 143 1.68 1.50 2.75
CA ALA A 143 0.82 1.62 1.57
C ALA A 143 0.42 3.10 1.39
N LEU A 144 0.85 3.74 0.32
CA LEU A 144 0.46 5.12 0.02
C LEU A 144 -0.67 5.15 -1.01
N HIS A 145 -1.72 5.95 -0.75
CA HIS A 145 -2.78 6.14 -1.73
C HIS A 145 -2.24 6.91 -2.95
N GLY A 146 -2.05 6.19 -4.06
CA GLY A 146 -1.46 6.73 -5.26
C GLY A 146 -1.53 5.78 -6.45
N SER A 147 -1.10 6.26 -7.62
CA SER A 147 -0.96 5.45 -8.82
C SER A 147 0.49 5.47 -9.26
N CYS A 148 1.05 4.33 -9.66
CA CYS A 148 2.47 4.17 -9.90
C CYS A 148 2.76 3.66 -11.31
N ILE A 149 3.57 4.43 -12.05
CA ILE A 149 4.12 4.08 -13.36
C ILE A 149 5.58 3.68 -13.22
N VAL A 150 6.01 2.71 -14.02
CA VAL A 150 7.41 2.33 -14.20
C VAL A 150 7.84 2.72 -15.60
N TYR A 151 8.99 3.40 -15.70
CA TYR A 151 9.66 3.75 -16.94
C TYR A 151 11.18 3.67 -16.76
N LYS A 152 11.90 3.12 -17.76
CA LYS A 152 13.36 2.96 -17.71
C LYS A 152 13.89 2.35 -16.39
N GLY A 153 13.17 1.34 -15.87
CA GLY A 153 13.56 0.62 -14.64
C GLY A 153 13.37 1.38 -13.33
N LYS A 154 12.70 2.53 -13.34
CA LYS A 154 12.39 3.33 -12.13
C LYS A 154 10.89 3.62 -12.04
N ALA A 155 10.40 3.78 -10.82
CA ALA A 155 9.01 4.11 -10.55
C ALA A 155 8.78 5.61 -10.37
N VAL A 156 7.61 6.09 -10.79
CA VAL A 156 7.09 7.42 -10.48
C VAL A 156 5.75 7.25 -9.76
N LEU A 157 5.60 7.87 -8.60
CA LEU A 157 4.39 7.79 -7.77
C LEU A 157 3.57 9.08 -7.93
N PHE A 158 2.34 8.94 -8.43
CA PHE A 158 1.37 10.02 -8.59
C PHE A 158 0.41 10.05 -7.40
N LEU A 159 0.34 11.20 -6.74
CA LEU A 159 -0.44 11.45 -5.53
C LEU A 159 -1.50 12.52 -5.80
N GLY A 160 -2.51 12.56 -4.96
CA GLY A 160 -3.59 13.56 -5.00
C GLY A 160 -4.88 13.00 -4.41
N GLU A 161 -5.84 13.88 -4.15
CA GLU A 161 -7.17 13.52 -3.66
C GLU A 161 -7.89 12.54 -4.61
N SER A 162 -8.94 11.90 -4.12
CA SER A 162 -9.82 11.11 -5.00
C SER A 162 -10.40 12.02 -6.10
N GLY A 163 -10.40 11.55 -7.34
CA GLY A 163 -10.90 12.33 -8.48
C GLY A 163 -9.93 13.36 -9.09
N THR A 164 -8.71 13.55 -8.54
CA THR A 164 -7.72 14.48 -9.14
C THR A 164 -7.16 14.05 -10.50
N GLY A 165 -7.43 12.80 -10.93
CA GLY A 165 -6.98 12.30 -12.21
C GLY A 165 -5.74 11.41 -12.18
N LYS A 166 -5.34 10.85 -11.02
CA LYS A 166 -4.19 9.92 -10.91
C LYS A 166 -4.24 8.80 -11.96
N SER A 167 -5.32 8.03 -11.99
CA SER A 167 -5.50 6.91 -12.94
C SER A 167 -5.58 7.40 -14.40
N THR A 168 -6.14 8.58 -14.64
CA THR A 168 -6.13 9.21 -15.97
C THR A 168 -4.70 9.54 -16.39
N HIS A 169 -3.91 10.14 -15.51
CA HIS A 169 -2.53 10.51 -15.80
C HIS A 169 -1.66 9.27 -16.07
N THR A 170 -1.80 8.20 -15.27
CA THR A 170 -1.06 6.95 -15.50
C THR A 170 -1.54 6.19 -16.76
N ARG A 171 -2.81 6.34 -17.17
CA ARG A 171 -3.29 5.86 -18.47
C ARG A 171 -2.62 6.62 -19.61
N LEU A 172 -2.60 7.96 -19.55
CA LEU A 172 -1.94 8.80 -20.54
C LEU A 172 -0.43 8.52 -20.66
N TRP A 173 0.24 8.16 -19.56
CA TRP A 173 1.64 7.71 -19.61
C TRP A 173 1.79 6.49 -20.51
N ARG A 174 0.96 5.47 -20.33
CA ARG A 174 1.00 4.23 -21.12
C ARG A 174 0.66 4.44 -22.59
N GLU A 175 -0.14 5.46 -22.89
CA GLU A 175 -0.53 5.82 -24.25
C GLU A 175 0.53 6.66 -24.98
N ASN A 176 1.33 7.46 -24.26
CA ASN A 176 2.20 8.48 -24.84
C ASN A 176 3.69 8.28 -24.59
N ILE A 177 4.08 7.42 -23.65
CA ILE A 177 5.48 7.13 -23.33
C ILE A 177 5.75 5.64 -23.57
N ALA A 178 6.40 5.34 -24.69
CA ALA A 178 6.74 3.98 -25.06
C ALA A 178 7.57 3.28 -23.95
N GLY A 179 7.28 2.02 -23.67
CA GLY A 179 7.96 1.25 -22.62
C GLY A 179 7.53 1.57 -21.18
N SER A 180 6.60 2.52 -20.97
CA SER A 180 6.03 2.74 -19.66
C SER A 180 4.99 1.67 -19.30
N LYS A 181 4.92 1.27 -18.03
CA LYS A 181 3.94 0.29 -17.54
C LYS A 181 3.37 0.68 -16.17
N LEU A 182 2.09 0.35 -15.95
CA LEU A 182 1.47 0.49 -14.64
C LEU A 182 2.04 -0.55 -13.68
N LEU A 183 2.42 -0.14 -12.49
CA LEU A 183 2.84 -1.03 -11.40
C LEU A 183 1.69 -1.31 -10.43
N ASN A 184 0.99 -0.26 -10.02
CA ASN A 184 -0.19 -0.34 -9.17
C ASN A 184 -1.05 0.92 -9.33
N ASP A 185 -2.36 0.79 -9.17
CA ASP A 185 -3.32 1.90 -9.25
C ASP A 185 -4.24 1.89 -8.03
N ASP A 186 -3.75 2.37 -6.91
CA ASP A 186 -4.46 2.68 -5.66
C ASP A 186 -3.55 2.64 -4.41
N SER A 187 -2.92 1.50 -4.13
CA SER A 187 -2.18 1.28 -2.88
C SER A 187 -0.82 0.61 -3.13
N PRO A 188 0.10 1.23 -3.92
CA PRO A 188 1.47 0.76 -4.00
C PRO A 188 2.12 0.79 -2.62
N ILE A 189 2.97 -0.20 -2.34
CA ILE A 189 3.75 -0.23 -1.11
C ILE A 189 5.05 0.54 -1.31
N VAL A 190 5.27 1.53 -0.47
CA VAL A 190 6.55 2.27 -0.42
C VAL A 190 7.35 1.80 0.78
N ARG A 191 8.61 1.50 0.55
CA ARG A 191 9.54 1.03 1.58
C ARG A 191 10.89 1.73 1.46
N TYR A 192 11.45 2.12 2.61
CA TYR A 192 12.83 2.56 2.69
C TYR A 192 13.73 1.36 3.02
N GLU A 193 14.72 1.14 2.18
CA GLU A 193 15.72 0.08 2.33
C GLU A 193 17.14 0.67 2.36
N GLU A 194 18.16 -0.12 2.65
CA GLU A 194 19.56 0.33 2.77
C GLU A 194 20.07 1.17 1.58
N ARG A 195 19.49 0.96 0.40
CA ARG A 195 19.88 1.65 -0.86
C ARG A 195 18.89 2.71 -1.32
N GLY A 196 17.93 3.12 -0.48
CA GLY A 196 16.97 4.18 -0.78
C GLY A 196 15.51 3.74 -0.80
N VAL A 197 14.67 4.55 -1.45
CA VAL A 197 13.22 4.35 -1.50
C VAL A 197 12.83 3.45 -2.66
N TRP A 198 12.06 2.41 -2.35
CA TRP A 198 11.53 1.44 -3.31
C TRP A 198 10.02 1.48 -3.31
N VAL A 199 9.44 1.21 -4.49
CA VAL A 199 7.99 1.01 -4.65
C VAL A 199 7.73 -0.39 -5.16
N TYR A 200 6.80 -1.04 -4.52
CA TYR A 200 6.34 -2.39 -4.83
C TYR A 200 4.90 -2.33 -5.33
N GLY A 201 4.57 -3.20 -6.27
CA GLY A 201 3.19 -3.54 -6.54
C GLY A 201 2.55 -4.23 -5.34
N SER A 202 1.23 -4.24 -5.31
CA SER A 202 0.46 -4.80 -4.20
C SER A 202 -0.80 -5.52 -4.69
N PRO A 203 -1.43 -6.37 -3.87
CA PRO A 203 -2.73 -6.96 -4.17
C PRO A 203 -3.88 -5.96 -4.07
N TRP A 204 -3.62 -4.76 -3.58
CA TRP A 204 -4.60 -3.70 -3.42
C TRP A 204 -4.51 -2.72 -4.59
N SER A 205 -5.38 -2.91 -5.58
CA SER A 205 -5.50 -2.05 -6.76
C SER A 205 -6.92 -1.49 -6.83
N GLY A 206 -7.06 -0.28 -7.36
CA GLY A 206 -8.34 0.41 -7.48
C GLY A 206 -9.14 0.02 -8.73
N LYS A 207 -9.62 1.04 -9.45
CA LYS A 207 -10.47 0.86 -10.64
C LYS A 207 -9.77 0.13 -11.80
N THR A 208 -8.46 0.25 -11.89
CA THR A 208 -7.65 -0.47 -12.88
C THR A 208 -6.97 -1.66 -12.23
N PRO A 209 -7.47 -2.89 -12.40
CA PRO A 209 -6.85 -4.07 -11.82
C PRO A 209 -5.39 -4.20 -12.27
N CYS A 210 -4.46 -4.13 -11.32
CA CYS A 210 -3.03 -4.24 -11.59
C CYS A 210 -2.33 -4.88 -10.40
N TYR A 211 -2.01 -6.16 -10.50
CA TYR A 211 -1.48 -6.98 -9.42
C TYR A 211 -0.12 -7.54 -9.82
N LYS A 212 0.94 -6.78 -9.57
CA LYS A 212 2.30 -7.14 -9.97
C LYS A 212 3.20 -7.30 -8.76
N ALA A 213 3.76 -8.50 -8.58
CA ALA A 213 4.76 -8.77 -7.54
C ALA A 213 6.15 -8.30 -7.98
N GLU A 214 6.25 -7.04 -8.40
CA GLU A 214 7.44 -6.39 -8.90
C GLU A 214 7.82 -5.22 -7.99
N ARG A 215 9.10 -4.81 -8.01
CA ARG A 215 9.58 -3.62 -7.30
C ARG A 215 10.53 -2.80 -8.16
N TYR A 216 10.56 -1.50 -7.89
CA TYR A 216 11.43 -0.57 -8.60
C TYR A 216 11.92 0.54 -7.66
N PRO A 217 13.16 1.06 -7.85
CA PRO A 217 13.59 2.26 -7.14
C PRO A 217 12.70 3.45 -7.52
N LEU A 218 12.33 4.25 -6.53
CA LEU A 218 11.48 5.42 -6.73
C LEU A 218 12.29 6.59 -7.29
N ALA A 219 11.96 7.04 -8.51
CA ALA A 219 12.59 8.19 -9.14
C ALA A 219 12.09 9.53 -8.57
N GLY A 220 10.83 9.57 -8.13
CA GLY A 220 10.22 10.74 -7.52
C GLY A 220 8.72 10.60 -7.34
N CYS A 221 8.15 11.54 -6.59
CA CYS A 221 6.70 11.67 -6.38
C CYS A 221 6.16 12.92 -7.07
N VAL A 222 4.96 12.85 -7.61
CA VAL A 222 4.27 13.96 -8.26
C VAL A 222 2.87 14.10 -7.67
N ARG A 223 2.61 15.17 -6.92
CA ARG A 223 1.26 15.51 -6.48
C ARG A 223 0.53 16.25 -7.59
N LEU A 224 -0.63 15.72 -7.98
CA LEU A 224 -1.46 16.27 -9.05
C LEU A 224 -2.49 17.27 -8.50
N SER A 225 -2.75 18.32 -9.24
CA SER A 225 -3.94 19.16 -9.14
C SER A 225 -4.44 19.56 -10.52
N GLN A 226 -5.75 19.70 -10.67
CA GLN A 226 -6.36 20.12 -11.94
C GLN A 226 -6.13 21.63 -12.16
N ALA A 227 -5.73 22.01 -13.36
CA ALA A 227 -5.54 23.39 -13.78
C ALA A 227 -5.80 23.53 -15.29
N PRO A 228 -6.11 24.74 -15.80
CA PRO A 228 -6.30 24.97 -17.23
C PRO A 228 -4.97 25.12 -18.01
N TYR A 229 -3.86 24.70 -17.43
CA TYR A 229 -2.51 24.74 -17.99
C TYR A 229 -1.67 23.60 -17.40
N ASN A 230 -0.49 23.36 -17.96
CA ASN A 230 0.47 22.39 -17.47
C ASN A 230 1.68 23.12 -16.85
N LYS A 231 1.91 22.94 -15.56
CA LYS A 231 3.05 23.51 -14.83
C LYS A 231 3.54 22.55 -13.76
N ILE A 232 4.82 22.23 -13.80
CA ILE A 232 5.47 21.43 -12.76
C ILE A 232 6.45 22.27 -11.98
N ARG A 233 6.53 22.07 -10.67
CA ARG A 233 7.53 22.68 -9.80
C ARG A 233 8.05 21.69 -8.77
N ARG A 234 9.34 21.74 -8.49
CA ARG A 234 9.94 21.01 -7.40
C ARG A 234 9.51 21.61 -6.07
N LEU A 235 9.18 20.76 -5.10
CA LEU A 235 8.81 21.19 -3.76
C LEU A 235 10.05 21.23 -2.86
N ASN A 236 10.08 22.21 -1.92
CA ASN A 236 11.04 22.17 -0.82
C ASN A 236 10.65 21.08 0.20
N THR A 237 11.51 20.79 1.17
CA THR A 237 11.32 19.70 2.14
C THR A 237 9.99 19.77 2.87
N LEU A 238 9.59 20.92 3.37
CA LEU A 238 8.33 21.11 4.09
C LEU A 238 7.11 20.92 3.18
N GLN A 239 7.15 21.49 1.98
CA GLN A 239 6.11 21.33 0.97
C GLN A 239 6.02 19.87 0.47
N ALA A 240 7.15 19.20 0.31
CA ALA A 240 7.23 17.81 -0.08
C ALA A 240 6.59 16.90 0.98
N TYR A 241 6.92 17.11 2.25
CA TYR A 241 6.28 16.39 3.35
C TYR A 241 4.75 16.59 3.36
N ALA A 242 4.29 17.83 3.28
CA ALA A 242 2.87 18.16 3.23
C ALA A 242 2.16 17.56 1.99
N ALA A 243 2.86 17.38 0.87
CA ALA A 243 2.33 16.76 -0.33
C ALA A 243 2.20 15.23 -0.21
N LEU A 244 3.08 14.57 0.53
CA LEU A 244 3.08 13.11 0.74
C LEU A 244 2.09 12.69 1.83
N HIS A 245 2.04 13.43 2.93
CA HIS A 245 1.34 13.06 4.16
C HIS A 245 -0.13 12.64 3.96
N PRO A 246 -0.98 13.34 3.16
CA PRO A 246 -2.37 12.94 2.96
C PRO A 246 -2.57 11.61 2.24
N SER A 247 -1.50 11.03 1.68
CA SER A 247 -1.54 9.74 0.99
C SER A 247 -1.28 8.55 1.92
N ALA A 248 -0.89 8.79 3.18
CA ALA A 248 -0.74 7.76 4.20
C ALA A 248 -2.10 7.29 4.73
N PRO A 249 -2.19 6.08 5.34
CA PRO A 249 -3.43 5.58 5.92
C PRO A 249 -3.96 6.53 7.00
N PRO A 250 -5.17 7.13 6.84
CA PRO A 250 -5.64 8.18 7.74
C PRO A 250 -5.84 7.68 9.18
N ALA A 251 -6.22 6.42 9.38
CA ALA A 251 -6.40 5.84 10.71
C ALA A 251 -5.12 5.87 11.55
N PHE A 252 -3.94 5.80 10.92
CA PHE A 252 -2.65 5.77 11.62
C PHE A 252 -2.29 7.11 12.27
N ALA A 253 -2.86 8.22 11.80
CA ALA A 253 -2.63 9.53 12.38
C ALA A 253 -3.20 9.70 13.82
N TYR A 254 -4.08 8.78 14.25
CA TYR A 254 -4.74 8.83 15.56
C TYR A 254 -4.07 7.95 16.62
N GLU A 255 -2.99 7.24 16.26
CA GLU A 255 -2.22 6.39 17.16
C GLU A 255 -0.74 6.76 17.06
N GLU A 256 -0.16 7.27 18.15
CA GLU A 256 1.20 7.83 18.19
C GLU A 256 2.25 6.89 17.60
N GLU A 257 2.18 5.62 17.96
CA GLU A 257 3.12 4.61 17.50
C GLU A 257 3.07 4.39 15.97
N LEU A 258 1.86 4.32 15.41
CA LEU A 258 1.65 4.16 13.97
C LEU A 258 2.01 5.43 13.22
N TYR A 259 1.62 6.58 13.76
CA TYR A 259 1.92 7.87 13.17
C TYR A 259 3.42 8.15 13.13
N SER A 260 4.14 7.80 14.20
CA SER A 260 5.60 7.89 14.22
C SER A 260 6.27 7.07 13.11
N GLY A 261 5.77 5.86 12.85
CA GLY A 261 6.26 5.03 11.73
C GLY A 261 5.98 5.65 10.37
N VAL A 262 4.79 6.23 10.15
CA VAL A 262 4.46 6.98 8.93
C VAL A 262 5.41 8.18 8.77
N CYS A 263 5.57 9.01 9.82
CA CYS A 263 6.45 10.18 9.78
C CYS A 263 7.90 9.80 9.45
N SER A 264 8.43 8.74 10.08
CA SER A 264 9.78 8.22 9.81
C SER A 264 9.98 7.89 8.32
N LEU A 265 9.04 7.18 7.70
CA LEU A 265 9.14 6.87 6.27
C LEU A 265 9.08 8.15 5.41
N LEU A 266 8.13 9.05 5.69
CA LEU A 266 7.96 10.28 4.91
C LEU A 266 9.20 11.19 5.00
N GLU A 267 9.85 11.31 6.16
CA GLU A 267 11.11 12.03 6.35
C GLU A 267 12.25 11.44 5.51
N LYS A 268 12.37 10.11 5.50
CA LYS A 268 13.33 9.40 4.64
C LYS A 268 13.05 9.61 3.16
N MET A 269 11.77 9.62 2.76
CA MET A 269 11.37 9.89 1.37
C MET A 269 11.77 11.30 0.94
N VAL A 270 11.39 12.33 1.69
CA VAL A 270 11.68 13.74 1.30
C VAL A 270 13.17 14.05 1.30
N SER A 271 13.96 13.29 2.06
CA SER A 271 15.42 13.41 2.08
C SER A 271 16.12 12.65 0.94
N SER A 272 15.46 11.66 0.35
CA SER A 272 16.07 10.73 -0.61
C SER A 272 15.64 10.94 -2.05
N ILE A 273 14.42 11.44 -2.28
CA ILE A 273 13.82 11.56 -3.62
C ILE A 273 13.21 12.95 -3.85
N PRO A 274 13.19 13.44 -5.09
CA PRO A 274 12.50 14.68 -5.42
C PRO A 274 10.98 14.50 -5.37
N VAL A 275 10.29 15.52 -4.86
CA VAL A 275 8.83 15.61 -4.87
C VAL A 275 8.42 16.86 -5.65
N TYR A 276 7.45 16.69 -6.54
CA TYR A 276 6.95 17.75 -7.41
C TYR A 276 5.47 17.99 -7.19
N HIS A 277 5.03 19.20 -7.53
CA HIS A 277 3.62 19.52 -7.72
C HIS A 277 3.39 19.78 -9.21
N LEU A 278 2.42 19.07 -9.79
CA LEU A 278 1.97 19.23 -11.15
C LEU A 278 0.54 19.78 -11.16
N GLU A 279 0.40 21.01 -11.62
CA GLU A 279 -0.87 21.61 -12.02
C GLU A 279 -1.09 21.27 -13.49
N CYS A 280 -2.17 20.54 -13.85
CA CYS A 280 -2.25 20.01 -15.20
C CYS A 280 -3.66 19.84 -15.77
N LEU A 281 -3.70 19.86 -17.10
CA LEU A 281 -4.74 19.29 -17.92
C LEU A 281 -4.58 17.76 -18.02
N PRO A 282 -5.65 17.02 -18.34
CA PRO A 282 -5.59 15.58 -18.59
C PRO A 282 -5.15 15.30 -20.05
N ASP A 283 -3.92 15.70 -20.41
CA ASP A 283 -3.41 15.61 -21.79
C ASP A 283 -1.99 15.00 -21.87
N ALA A 284 -1.52 14.75 -23.09
CA ALA A 284 -0.21 14.18 -23.36
C ALA A 284 0.94 15.12 -22.96
N GLU A 285 0.74 16.44 -23.04
CA GLU A 285 1.78 17.42 -22.70
C GLU A 285 2.09 17.43 -21.19
N ALA A 286 1.07 17.21 -20.35
CA ALA A 286 1.29 17.02 -18.91
C ALA A 286 2.20 15.82 -18.63
N VAL A 287 2.00 14.71 -19.33
CA VAL A 287 2.81 13.49 -19.20
C VAL A 287 4.23 13.73 -19.68
N LYS A 288 4.42 14.31 -20.86
CA LYS A 288 5.73 14.65 -21.42
C LYS A 288 6.50 15.58 -20.48
N LEU A 289 5.81 16.57 -19.90
CA LEU A 289 6.42 17.51 -18.94
C LEU A 289 6.98 16.79 -17.72
N VAL A 290 6.24 15.85 -17.12
CA VAL A 290 6.74 15.03 -16.01
C VAL A 290 7.91 14.15 -16.46
N CYS A 291 7.78 13.50 -17.62
CA CYS A 291 8.81 12.63 -18.15
C CYS A 291 10.13 13.37 -18.35
N ARG A 292 10.12 14.54 -19.01
CA ARG A 292 11.31 15.41 -19.16
C ARG A 292 11.88 15.82 -17.81
N THR A 293 11.04 16.19 -16.87
CA THR A 293 11.47 16.65 -15.53
C THR A 293 12.24 15.56 -14.76
N LEU A 294 11.82 14.31 -14.87
CA LEU A 294 12.40 13.20 -14.11
C LEU A 294 13.51 12.45 -14.84
N TYR A 295 13.46 12.41 -16.19
CA TYR A 295 14.35 11.58 -17.00
C TYR A 295 15.20 12.37 -18.01
N GLY A 296 14.97 13.69 -18.14
CA GLY A 296 15.66 14.56 -19.12
C GLY A 296 15.06 14.46 -20.51
N ASP A 297 15.61 15.21 -21.46
CA ASP A 297 15.08 15.30 -22.84
C ASP A 297 15.35 14.04 -23.69
N GLY A 298 16.18 13.10 -23.21
CA GLY A 298 16.47 11.84 -23.92
C GLY A 298 15.37 10.77 -23.86
N TYR A 299 14.15 11.09 -23.36
CA TYR A 299 13.07 10.11 -23.25
C TYR A 299 12.44 9.72 -24.62
N GLU A 300 12.59 10.54 -25.66
CA GLU A 300 12.09 10.29 -27.01
C GLU A 300 13.05 9.46 -27.89
N ALA A 301 14.29 9.24 -27.46
CA ALA A 301 15.34 8.63 -28.30
C ALA A 301 15.20 7.09 -28.45
N ASP A 302 14.30 6.44 -27.70
CA ASP A 302 14.15 4.97 -27.70
C ASP A 302 12.88 4.51 -28.47
N SER A 303 12.28 5.33 -29.34
CA SER A 303 11.06 5.02 -30.09
C SER A 303 11.31 4.65 -31.57
N GLU A 304 12.51 4.16 -31.91
CA GLU A 304 12.81 3.54 -33.22
C GLU A 304 12.96 2.02 -33.13
#